data_243e24ae83ead92cff6f276ab58f3299
#
_entry.id   243e24ae83ead92cff6f276ab58f3299
#
_cell.length_a   1.000
_cell.length_b   1.000
_cell.length_c   1.000
_cell.angle_alpha   90.00
_cell.angle_beta   90.00
_cell.angle_gamma   90.00
#
_symmetry.space_group_name_H-M   'P 1'
#
loop_
_entity.id
_entity.type
_entity.pdbx_description
1 polymer ?
#
loop_
_entity_poly.entity_id
_entity_poly.type
_entity_poly.pdbx_seq_one_letter_code
_entity_poly.pdbx_strand_id
1 'polypeptide(L)'
;FEGREAIRGFFRGASKIFTFAIHYSLNPQIEVTGDTARARWYLFMPCTVNEGSQAMWRAGIDDEEYVRVNGRWMFKSKKSTGVFNTPFDTGWAKVRSA
;
A
#
# COMPACT_ATOMS: atom_id res chain seq x y z
N PHE A 1 -1.35 7.30 7.68
CA PHE A 1 -0.93 7.03 9.06
C PHE A 1 0.53 7.37 9.26
N GLU A 2 0.88 7.76 10.48
CA GLU A 2 2.21 8.18 10.85
C GLU A 2 2.70 7.42 12.09
N GLY A 3 4.02 7.19 12.15
CA GLY A 3 4.65 6.55 13.27
C GLY A 3 4.65 5.03 13.19
N ARG A 4 5.58 4.45 13.94
CA ARG A 4 5.86 3.01 13.89
C ARG A 4 4.68 2.16 14.35
N GLU A 5 4.02 2.58 15.44
CA GLU A 5 2.92 1.79 16.00
C GLU A 5 1.67 1.83 15.11
N ALA A 6 1.39 2.97 14.48
CA ALA A 6 0.28 3.08 13.55
C ALA A 6 0.49 2.18 12.33
N ILE A 7 1.71 2.15 11.80
CA ILE A 7 2.08 1.31 10.66
C ILE A 7 1.97 -0.17 11.02
N ARG A 8 2.45 -0.57 12.19
CA ARG A 8 2.30 -1.95 12.66
C ARG A 8 0.85 -2.35 12.83
N GLY A 9 0.04 -1.47 13.39
CA GLY A 9 -1.40 -1.72 13.57
C GLY A 9 -2.11 -1.95 12.26
N PHE A 10 -1.77 -1.16 11.24
CA PHE A 10 -2.32 -1.33 9.90
C PHE A 10 -2.01 -2.72 9.33
N PHE A 11 -0.75 -3.15 9.37
CA PHE A 11 -0.37 -4.45 8.80
C PHE A 11 -0.93 -5.64 9.58
N ARG A 12 -1.09 -5.53 10.90
CA ARG A 12 -1.79 -6.54 11.68
C ARG A 12 -3.25 -6.70 11.27
N GLY A 13 -3.93 -5.56 11.04
CA GLY A 13 -5.32 -5.56 10.58
C GLY A 13 -5.48 -6.14 9.20
N ALA A 14 -4.54 -5.82 8.29
CA ALA A 14 -4.59 -6.29 6.91
C ALA A 14 -4.58 -7.82 6.80
N SER A 15 -3.84 -8.51 7.65
CA SER A 15 -3.77 -9.98 7.63
C SER A 15 -5.10 -10.65 7.99
N LYS A 16 -6.02 -9.94 8.63
CA LYS A 16 -7.35 -10.43 8.94
C LYS A 16 -8.34 -10.22 7.80
N ILE A 17 -8.06 -9.28 6.92
CA ILE A 17 -8.94 -8.92 5.81
C ILE A 17 -8.65 -9.79 4.59
N PHE A 18 -7.39 -10.12 4.35
CA PHE A 18 -6.97 -10.86 3.16
C PHE A 18 -6.49 -12.26 3.52
N THR A 19 -7.02 -13.27 2.82
CA THR A 19 -6.50 -14.65 2.91
C THR A 19 -5.32 -14.85 1.96
N PHE A 20 -5.23 -14.02 0.94
CA PHE A 20 -4.15 -14.06 -0.04
C PHE A 20 -3.92 -12.66 -0.57
N ALA A 21 -2.68 -12.25 -0.67
CA ALA A 21 -2.32 -10.99 -1.31
C ALA A 21 -0.89 -11.01 -1.81
N ILE A 22 -0.67 -10.47 -2.99
CA ILE A 22 0.65 -10.21 -3.53
C ILE A 22 0.77 -8.69 -3.71
N HIS A 23 1.75 -8.08 -3.05
CA HIS A 23 2.02 -6.66 -3.17
C HIS A 23 3.16 -6.43 -4.14
N TYR A 24 2.87 -5.79 -5.26
CA TYR A 24 3.89 -5.30 -6.18
C TYR A 24 4.05 -3.81 -5.97
N SER A 25 5.22 -3.39 -5.50
CA SER A 25 5.58 -1.98 -5.40
C SER A 25 6.46 -1.64 -6.60
N LEU A 26 5.96 -0.78 -7.47
CA LEU A 26 6.50 -0.56 -8.80
C LEU A 26 6.87 0.90 -9.03
N ASN A 27 7.80 1.12 -9.96
CA ASN A 27 8.13 2.44 -10.49
C ASN A 27 8.38 3.51 -9.43
N PRO A 28 9.34 3.29 -8.52
CA PRO A 28 9.57 4.26 -7.45
C PRO A 28 10.10 5.58 -7.97
N GLN A 29 9.62 6.66 -7.36
CA GLN A 29 10.19 7.99 -7.51
C GLN A 29 10.69 8.39 -6.13
N ILE A 30 12.01 8.48 -5.96
CA ILE A 30 12.63 8.71 -4.66
C ILE A 30 13.40 10.01 -4.69
N GLU A 31 13.20 10.85 -3.69
CA GLU A 31 13.90 12.11 -3.52
C GLU A 31 14.46 12.19 -2.11
N VAL A 32 15.77 12.36 -2.01
CA VAL A 32 16.49 12.43 -0.72
C VAL A 32 16.99 13.84 -0.51
N THR A 33 16.71 14.41 0.66
CA THR A 33 17.19 15.72 1.07
C THR A 33 17.75 15.63 2.48
N GLY A 34 19.09 15.53 2.61
CA GLY A 34 19.74 15.40 3.91
C GLY A 34 19.29 14.14 4.65
N ASP A 35 18.69 14.32 5.81
CA ASP A 35 18.21 13.23 6.65
C ASP A 35 16.73 12.90 6.44
N THR A 36 16.14 13.44 5.39
CA THR A 36 14.75 13.16 5.02
C THR A 36 14.68 12.64 3.59
N ALA A 37 13.65 11.85 3.31
CA ALA A 37 13.39 11.36 1.97
C ALA A 37 11.89 11.20 1.76
N ARG A 38 11.49 11.33 0.51
CA ARG A 38 10.13 11.03 0.07
C ARG A 38 10.18 10.04 -1.06
N ALA A 39 9.20 9.13 -1.10
CA ALA A 39 9.09 8.18 -2.18
C ALA A 39 7.62 8.03 -2.58
N ARG A 40 7.42 7.85 -3.87
CA ARG A 40 6.12 7.46 -4.41
C ARG A 40 6.29 6.10 -5.08
N TRP A 41 5.41 5.17 -4.71
CA TRP A 41 5.36 3.83 -5.27
C TRP A 41 4.00 3.59 -5.89
N TYR A 42 3.97 2.85 -6.97
CA TYR A 42 2.72 2.36 -7.54
C TYR A 42 2.49 0.94 -7.03
N LEU A 43 1.34 0.73 -6.42
CA LEU A 43 0.94 -0.55 -5.88
C LEU A 43 0.01 -1.27 -6.84
N PHE A 44 0.32 -2.52 -7.14
CA PHE A 44 -0.60 -3.42 -7.79
C PHE A 44 -0.72 -4.67 -6.93
N MET A 45 -1.95 -5.00 -6.51
CA MET A 45 -2.18 -6.04 -5.53
C MET A 45 -3.34 -6.94 -5.93
N PRO A 46 -3.06 -8.04 -6.64
CA PRO A 46 -4.02 -9.13 -6.74
C PRO A 46 -4.21 -9.76 -5.37
N CYS A 47 -5.45 -9.97 -4.95
CA CYS A 47 -5.70 -10.47 -3.62
C CYS A 47 -7.02 -11.22 -3.54
N THR A 48 -7.18 -11.97 -2.45
CA THR A 48 -8.46 -12.59 -2.08
C THR A 48 -8.91 -12.00 -0.76
N VAL A 49 -10.07 -11.35 -0.78
CA VAL A 49 -10.69 -10.82 0.43
C VAL A 49 -11.29 -11.98 1.21
N ASN A 50 -11.02 -12.02 2.52
CA ASN A 50 -11.44 -13.11 3.39
C ASN A 50 -12.96 -13.28 3.41
N GLU A 51 -13.68 -12.17 3.52
CA GLU A 51 -15.14 -12.19 3.46
C GLU A 51 -15.61 -12.58 2.06
N GLY A 52 -16.31 -13.71 1.97
CA GLY A 52 -16.79 -14.25 0.71
C GLY A 52 -15.74 -14.88 -0.19
N SER A 53 -14.48 -14.99 0.25
CA SER A 53 -13.36 -15.53 -0.52
C SER A 53 -13.30 -14.92 -1.92
N GLN A 54 -13.45 -13.62 -2.02
CA GLN A 54 -13.57 -12.92 -3.30
C GLN A 54 -12.22 -12.50 -3.84
N ALA A 55 -11.89 -12.91 -5.07
CA ALA A 55 -10.70 -12.45 -5.77
C ALA A 55 -10.89 -11.02 -6.26
N MET A 56 -9.88 -10.16 -6.05
CA MET A 56 -9.94 -8.74 -6.35
C MET A 56 -8.68 -8.29 -7.09
N TRP A 57 -8.85 -7.29 -7.97
CA TRP A 57 -7.78 -6.47 -8.49
C TRP A 57 -7.73 -5.19 -7.69
N ARG A 58 -6.58 -4.87 -7.13
CA ARG A 58 -6.38 -3.61 -6.41
C ARG A 58 -5.15 -2.89 -6.94
N ALA A 59 -5.25 -1.59 -7.06
CA ALA A 59 -4.12 -0.75 -7.41
C ALA A 59 -4.19 0.56 -6.65
N GLY A 60 -3.04 1.13 -6.37
CA GLY A 60 -2.97 2.37 -5.62
C GLY A 60 -1.64 3.08 -5.79
N ILE A 61 -1.53 4.17 -5.09
CA ILE A 61 -0.31 4.97 -5.01
C ILE A 61 0.04 5.11 -3.54
N ASP A 62 1.26 4.73 -3.19
CA ASP A 62 1.80 4.90 -1.84
C ASP A 62 2.78 6.06 -1.84
N ASP A 63 2.46 7.10 -1.09
CA ASP A 63 3.35 8.22 -0.81
C ASP A 63 3.94 8.03 0.57
N GLU A 64 5.26 7.93 0.64
CA GLU A 64 5.97 7.60 1.87
C GLU A 64 6.98 8.68 2.20
N GLU A 65 7.14 8.94 3.49
CA GLU A 65 8.18 9.79 4.00
C GLU A 65 9.09 9.01 4.95
N TYR A 66 10.37 9.29 4.88
CA TYR A 66 11.39 8.63 5.68
C TYR A 66 12.24 9.67 6.39
N VAL A 67 12.83 9.27 7.50
CA VAL A 67 13.77 10.08 8.25
C VAL A 67 14.97 9.22 8.64
N ARG A 68 16.16 9.79 8.54
CA ARG A 68 17.38 9.12 9.00
C ARG A 68 17.68 9.53 10.43
N VAL A 69 17.71 8.55 11.32
CA VAL A 69 18.01 8.73 12.75
C VAL A 69 19.15 7.81 13.11
N ASN A 70 20.23 8.37 13.62
CA ASN A 70 21.45 7.62 14.01
C ASN A 70 21.97 6.73 12.86
N GLY A 71 21.98 7.27 11.63
CA GLY A 71 22.47 6.57 10.46
C GLY A 71 21.51 5.52 9.89
N ARG A 72 20.31 5.40 10.42
CA ARG A 72 19.30 4.43 9.96
C ARG A 72 18.09 5.13 9.41
N TRP A 73 17.63 4.69 8.23
CA TRP A 73 16.40 5.19 7.63
C TRP A 73 15.19 4.52 8.28
N MET A 74 14.22 5.33 8.64
CA MET A 74 13.00 4.87 9.29
C MET A 74 11.79 5.49 8.61
N PHE A 75 10.67 4.79 8.64
CA PHE A 75 9.40 5.35 8.16
C PHE A 75 8.98 6.49 9.07
N LYS A 76 8.60 7.61 8.44
CA LYS A 76 7.97 8.74 9.14
C LYS A 76 6.47 8.73 8.91
N SER A 77 6.04 8.58 7.67
CA SER A 77 4.61 8.54 7.31
C SER A 77 4.39 7.75 6.04
N LYS A 78 3.17 7.28 5.86
CA LYS A 78 2.73 6.61 4.66
C LYS A 78 1.29 6.99 4.37
N LYS A 79 1.03 7.42 3.13
CA LYS A 79 -0.31 7.71 2.64
C LYS A 79 -0.59 6.84 1.43
N SER A 80 -1.62 6.02 1.53
CA SER A 80 -2.06 5.17 0.43
C SER A 80 -3.31 5.75 -0.22
N THR A 81 -3.29 5.89 -1.53
CA THR A 81 -4.42 6.39 -2.31
C THR A 81 -4.86 5.29 -3.27
N GLY A 82 -6.12 4.88 -3.19
CA GLY A 82 -6.67 3.87 -4.08
C GLY A 82 -6.87 4.41 -5.49
N VAL A 83 -6.49 3.62 -6.50
CA VAL A 83 -6.75 3.91 -7.90
C VAL A 83 -7.92 3.09 -8.40
N PHE A 84 -7.89 1.79 -8.16
CA PHE A 84 -9.06 0.93 -8.37
C PHE A 84 -9.06 -0.23 -7.39
N ASN A 85 -10.26 -0.76 -7.17
CA ASN A 85 -10.50 -1.92 -6.34
C ASN A 85 -11.72 -2.63 -6.92
N THR A 86 -11.52 -3.72 -7.65
CA THR A 86 -12.58 -4.31 -8.45
C THR A 86 -12.54 -5.85 -8.37
N PRO A 87 -13.70 -6.51 -8.41
CA PRO A 87 -13.73 -7.98 -8.50
C PRO A 87 -12.97 -8.49 -9.73
N PHE A 88 -12.30 -9.60 -9.57
CA PHE A 88 -11.50 -10.24 -10.61
C PHE A 88 -12.30 -10.48 -11.90
N ASP A 89 -13.53 -10.98 -11.78
CA ASP A 89 -14.37 -11.35 -12.90
C ASP A 89 -15.12 -10.17 -13.52
N THR A 90 -15.07 -8.99 -12.90
CA THR A 90 -15.74 -7.79 -13.39
C THR A 90 -14.77 -6.84 -14.07
N GLY A 91 -13.69 -6.50 -13.38
CA GLY A 91 -12.66 -5.61 -13.88
C GLY A 91 -12.97 -4.13 -13.71
N TRP A 92 -11.93 -3.30 -13.86
CA TRP A 92 -11.98 -1.87 -13.56
C TRP A 92 -12.77 -1.03 -14.56
N ALA A 93 -13.00 -1.55 -15.75
CA ALA A 93 -13.78 -0.82 -16.76
C ALA A 93 -15.26 -0.75 -16.40
N LYS A 94 -15.77 -1.79 -15.74
CA LYS A 94 -17.16 -1.86 -15.30
C LYS A 94 -17.34 -1.41 -13.87
N VAL A 95 -16.43 -1.81 -12.97
CA VAL A 95 -16.45 -1.45 -11.57
C VAL A 95 -15.06 -0.98 -11.16
N ARG A 96 -14.90 0.31 -10.96
CA ARG A 96 -13.61 0.89 -10.58
C ARG A 96 -13.36 0.78 -9.07
N SER A 97 -14.39 0.93 -8.28
CA SER A 97 -14.30 0.83 -6.83
C SER A 97 -15.48 0.05 -6.29
N ALA A 98 -15.18 -1.08 -5.71
CA ALA A 98 -16.19 -1.95 -5.09
C ALA A 98 -16.16 -1.83 -3.56
#